data_b3769ec79aaa600771ef7de926c111e5
#
_entry.id   b3769ec79aaa600771ef7de926c111e5
#
_cell.length_a   1.000
_cell.length_b   1.000
_cell.length_c   1.000
_cell.angle_alpha   90.00
_cell.angle_beta   90.00
_cell.angle_gamma   90.00
#
_symmetry.space_group_name_H-M   'P 1'
#
loop_
_entity.id
_entity.type
_entity.pdbx_description
1 polymer ?
#
loop_
_entity_poly.entity_id
_entity_poly.type
_entity_poly.pdbx_seq_one_letter_code
_entity_poly.pdbx_strand_id
1 'polypeptide(L)'
;WNRNYLPAVIQAKEAIASGAIGALQAIHVDFYFSKDAGPPKGSRAEGDPPIDWLERQMEAHADGSDGGVGREAMGELQIEGIYPLGYVHLLTGQNVQRVFARTATHFHQANVDNNVDDLATVSLELGGGIIGSLCIGRIGAASHPDIGEIKIHVIGAKGGLVISEARPEVSIYYRDQPPLEFKNERIANENDFLLMDDFARALDTGSEPILNAQAGRDIAATVFAAVESGKTGQLVEVIC
;
A
#
# COMPACT_ATOMS: atom_id res chain seq x y z
N TRP A 1 7.86 6.65 3.65
CA TRP A 1 6.67 6.06 4.26
C TRP A 1 7.05 5.12 5.40
N ASN A 2 6.55 5.37 6.62
CA ASN A 2 6.97 4.74 7.87
C ASN A 2 6.68 3.22 7.93
N ARG A 3 5.66 2.72 7.24
CA ARG A 3 5.33 1.29 7.21
C ARG A 3 6.42 0.40 6.59
N ASN A 4 7.33 0.96 5.80
CA ASN A 4 8.50 0.23 5.30
C ASN A 4 9.44 -0.22 6.42
N TYR A 5 9.34 0.40 7.59
CA TYR A 5 10.12 0.12 8.78
C TYR A 5 9.38 -0.75 9.81
N LEU A 6 8.20 -1.27 9.47
CA LEU A 6 7.56 -2.28 10.31
C LEU A 6 8.48 -3.50 10.46
N PRO A 7 8.65 -4.04 11.67
CA PRO A 7 9.52 -5.20 11.90
C PRO A 7 9.22 -6.37 10.96
N ALA A 8 7.94 -6.66 10.71
CA ALA A 8 7.54 -7.73 9.78
C ALA A 8 7.99 -7.45 8.34
N VAL A 9 7.98 -6.19 7.89
CA VAL A 9 8.43 -5.81 6.55
C VAL A 9 9.95 -5.90 6.43
N ILE A 10 10.68 -5.47 7.46
CA ILE A 10 12.15 -5.60 7.52
C ILE A 10 12.55 -7.08 7.45
N GLN A 11 11.94 -7.93 8.25
CA GLN A 11 12.22 -9.38 8.27
C GLN A 11 11.87 -10.04 6.93
N ALA A 12 10.76 -9.66 6.31
CA ALA A 12 10.40 -10.14 4.98
C ALA A 12 11.44 -9.74 3.92
N LYS A 13 11.89 -8.49 3.96
CA LYS A 13 12.94 -7.99 3.06
C LYS A 13 14.27 -8.75 3.24
N GLU A 14 14.66 -8.99 4.48
CA GLU A 14 15.85 -9.78 4.80
C GLU A 14 15.73 -11.24 4.32
N ALA A 15 14.58 -11.86 4.51
CA ALA A 15 14.31 -13.22 4.03
C ALA A 15 14.38 -13.30 2.49
N ILE A 16 13.86 -12.32 1.78
CA ILE A 16 13.97 -12.22 0.32
C ILE A 16 15.43 -12.04 -0.08
N ALA A 17 16.13 -11.09 0.53
CA ALA A 17 17.52 -10.77 0.21
C ALA A 17 18.48 -11.94 0.48
N SER A 18 18.21 -12.73 1.52
CA SER A 18 18.98 -13.95 1.81
C SER A 18 18.69 -15.13 0.86
N GLY A 19 17.72 -14.99 -0.03
CA GLY A 19 17.29 -16.04 -0.95
C GLY A 19 16.47 -17.15 -0.30
N ALA A 20 15.91 -16.92 0.88
CA ALA A 20 15.13 -17.92 1.64
C ALA A 20 13.97 -18.52 0.81
N ILE A 21 13.28 -17.71 0.03
CA ILE A 21 12.19 -18.16 -0.84
C ILE A 21 12.58 -18.32 -2.32
N GLY A 22 13.85 -18.11 -2.65
CA GLY A 22 14.36 -18.19 -4.02
C GLY A 22 13.97 -17.00 -4.89
N ALA A 23 14.13 -17.13 -6.20
CA ALA A 23 13.76 -16.08 -7.15
C ALA A 23 12.27 -15.75 -7.06
N LEU A 24 11.92 -14.46 -7.01
CA LEU A 24 10.54 -14.00 -6.91
C LEU A 24 9.76 -14.32 -8.20
N GLN A 25 8.51 -14.73 -8.02
CA GLN A 25 7.60 -15.10 -9.09
C GLN A 25 6.32 -14.27 -9.08
N ALA A 26 5.78 -14.00 -7.89
CA ALA A 26 4.56 -13.22 -7.75
C ALA A 26 4.49 -12.45 -6.43
N ILE A 27 3.69 -11.38 -6.44
CA ILE A 27 3.32 -10.62 -5.25
C ILE A 27 1.83 -10.26 -5.31
N HIS A 28 1.11 -10.48 -4.21
CA HIS A 28 -0.30 -10.13 -4.07
C HIS A 28 -0.50 -9.29 -2.83
N VAL A 29 -1.23 -8.20 -2.96
CA VAL A 29 -1.49 -7.26 -1.86
C VAL A 29 -2.98 -7.05 -1.72
N ASP A 30 -3.51 -7.37 -0.54
CA ASP A 30 -4.82 -6.93 -0.09
C ASP A 30 -4.64 -5.72 0.83
N PHE A 31 -5.26 -4.61 0.49
CA PHE A 31 -5.09 -3.35 1.18
C PHE A 31 -6.46 -2.70 1.43
N TYR A 32 -7.12 -3.18 2.50
CA TYR A 32 -8.46 -2.73 2.83
C TYR A 32 -8.47 -1.88 4.09
N PHE A 33 -9.20 -0.76 4.02
CA PHE A 33 -9.43 0.10 5.17
C PHE A 33 -10.86 -0.04 5.69
N SER A 34 -10.99 0.07 7.01
CA SER A 34 -12.28 0.31 7.63
C SER A 34 -12.81 1.69 7.24
N LYS A 35 -14.13 1.78 7.07
CA LYS A 35 -14.82 3.06 6.94
C LYS A 35 -14.48 4.04 8.06
N ASP A 36 -14.31 3.50 9.27
CA ASP A 36 -14.03 4.26 10.48
C ASP A 36 -12.52 4.41 10.75
N ALA A 37 -11.65 4.03 9.80
CA ALA A 37 -10.23 4.31 9.88
C ALA A 37 -10.05 5.83 9.81
N GLY A 38 -10.01 6.42 10.96
CA GLY A 38 -9.90 7.85 11.18
C GLY A 38 -8.70 8.16 12.06
N PRO A 39 -8.57 9.39 12.54
CA PRO A 39 -7.55 9.74 13.51
C PRO A 39 -7.57 8.76 14.69
N PRO A 40 -6.42 8.56 15.37
CA PRO A 40 -6.30 7.61 16.48
C PRO A 40 -7.41 7.79 17.52
N LYS A 41 -7.82 6.68 18.15
CA LYS A 41 -8.71 6.72 19.32
C LYS A 41 -8.22 7.77 20.32
N GLY A 42 -9.09 8.70 20.69
CA GLY A 42 -8.77 9.80 21.60
C GLY A 42 -8.64 11.17 20.93
N SER A 43 -8.57 11.23 19.62
CA SER A 43 -8.64 12.50 18.87
C SER A 43 -10.08 12.86 18.42
N ARG A 44 -11.03 11.95 18.62
CA ARG A 44 -12.46 12.14 18.35
C ARG A 44 -13.25 12.09 19.64
N ALA A 45 -14.26 12.94 19.78
CA ALA A 45 -15.20 12.87 20.89
C ALA A 45 -16.09 11.62 20.75
N GLU A 46 -16.55 11.11 21.91
CA GLU A 46 -17.52 10.02 21.91
C GLU A 46 -18.83 10.51 21.25
N GLY A 47 -19.28 9.76 20.26
CA GLY A 47 -20.48 10.12 19.48
C GLY A 47 -20.24 10.92 18.21
N ASP A 48 -19.00 11.28 17.91
CA ASP A 48 -18.68 11.90 16.62
C ASP A 48 -19.03 10.93 15.47
N PRO A 49 -19.60 11.45 14.38
CA PRO A 49 -19.91 10.63 13.22
C PRO A 49 -18.63 10.05 12.60
N PRO A 50 -18.74 8.92 11.90
CA PRO A 50 -17.64 8.39 11.09
C PRO A 50 -17.10 9.45 10.14
N ILE A 51 -15.77 9.44 9.92
CA ILE A 51 -15.15 10.35 8.98
C ILE A 51 -15.33 9.79 7.57
N ASP A 52 -16.03 10.53 6.72
CA ASP A 52 -15.97 10.33 5.28
C ASP A 52 -14.75 11.09 4.75
N TRP A 53 -13.74 10.34 4.30
CA TRP A 53 -12.48 10.93 3.85
C TRP A 53 -12.64 11.74 2.57
N LEU A 54 -13.50 11.32 1.66
CA LEU A 54 -13.75 12.07 0.43
C LEU A 54 -14.49 13.38 0.73
N GLU A 55 -15.48 13.34 1.61
CA GLU A 55 -16.19 14.54 2.04
C GLU A 55 -15.24 15.55 2.65
N ARG A 56 -14.36 15.11 3.56
CA ARG A 56 -13.31 15.98 4.13
C ARG A 56 -12.33 16.52 3.12
N GLN A 57 -11.94 15.72 2.14
CA GLN A 57 -11.09 16.17 1.05
C GLN A 57 -11.77 17.28 0.24
N MET A 58 -13.04 17.11 -0.07
CA MET A 58 -13.82 18.09 -0.82
C MET A 58 -14.05 19.38 -0.01
N GLU A 59 -14.29 19.26 1.30
CA GLU A 59 -14.39 20.40 2.22
C GLU A 59 -13.08 21.18 2.28
N ALA A 60 -11.96 20.48 2.50
CA ALA A 60 -10.63 21.10 2.55
C ALA A 60 -10.26 21.80 1.24
N HIS A 61 -10.73 21.28 0.11
CA HIS A 61 -10.58 21.94 -1.17
C HIS A 61 -11.47 23.20 -1.26
N ALA A 62 -12.71 23.12 -0.82
CA ALA A 62 -13.67 24.22 -0.87
C ALA A 62 -13.23 25.43 -0.01
N ASP A 63 -12.65 25.16 1.17
CA ASP A 63 -12.14 26.20 2.08
C ASP A 63 -10.68 26.62 1.80
N GLY A 64 -10.02 25.97 0.86
CA GLY A 64 -8.64 26.25 0.46
C GLY A 64 -7.58 25.76 1.45
N SER A 65 -7.94 24.97 2.44
CA SER A 65 -7.01 24.44 3.45
C SER A 65 -6.04 23.40 2.90
N ASP A 66 -6.36 22.81 1.75
CA ASP A 66 -5.49 21.91 0.98
C ASP A 66 -4.42 22.66 0.15
N GLY A 67 -4.36 23.98 0.25
CA GLY A 67 -3.47 24.82 -0.58
C GLY A 67 -3.95 24.96 -2.03
N GLY A 68 -5.18 24.61 -2.34
CA GLY A 68 -5.80 24.68 -3.67
C GLY A 68 -5.24 23.65 -4.66
N VAL A 69 -4.63 22.59 -4.18
CA VAL A 69 -4.03 21.51 -4.99
C VAL A 69 -5.05 20.44 -5.35
N GLY A 70 -5.91 20.07 -4.44
CA GLY A 70 -6.98 19.10 -4.67
C GLY A 70 -8.14 19.78 -5.41
N ARG A 71 -8.31 19.52 -6.68
CA ARG A 71 -9.34 20.17 -7.51
C ARG A 71 -10.42 19.24 -7.99
N GLU A 72 -10.18 17.96 -7.86
CA GLU A 72 -11.10 16.91 -8.26
C GLU A 72 -11.16 15.87 -7.15
N ALA A 73 -12.33 15.30 -6.94
CA ALA A 73 -12.48 14.17 -6.06
C ALA A 73 -11.57 13.03 -6.53
N MET A 74 -10.82 12.44 -5.61
CA MET A 74 -9.95 11.31 -5.89
C MET A 74 -10.54 10.05 -5.29
N GLY A 75 -10.54 8.96 -6.07
CA GLY A 75 -10.92 7.65 -5.61
C GLY A 75 -9.85 7.00 -4.72
N GLU A 76 -10.21 5.92 -4.08
CA GLU A 76 -9.36 5.20 -3.13
C GLU A 76 -8.05 4.73 -3.77
N LEU A 77 -8.10 4.24 -5.01
CA LEU A 77 -6.91 3.83 -5.75
C LEU A 77 -5.92 5.00 -5.92
N GLN A 78 -6.42 6.19 -6.18
CA GLN A 78 -5.57 7.38 -6.38
C GLN A 78 -4.98 7.90 -5.06
N ILE A 79 -5.77 7.88 -3.97
CA ILE A 79 -5.35 8.39 -2.66
C ILE A 79 -4.38 7.42 -1.98
N GLU A 80 -4.75 6.15 -1.91
CA GLU A 80 -4.08 5.17 -1.06
C GLU A 80 -3.20 4.18 -1.85
N GLY A 81 -3.31 4.13 -3.18
CA GLY A 81 -2.58 3.19 -4.03
C GLY A 81 -1.05 3.27 -3.91
N ILE A 82 -0.52 4.42 -3.52
CA ILE A 82 0.92 4.61 -3.28
C ILE A 82 1.46 3.69 -2.18
N TYR A 83 0.64 3.34 -1.19
CA TYR A 83 1.09 2.53 -0.05
C TYR A 83 1.30 1.06 -0.42
N PRO A 84 0.32 0.34 -0.99
CA PRO A 84 0.53 -1.03 -1.41
C PRO A 84 1.56 -1.15 -2.54
N LEU A 85 1.62 -0.19 -3.46
CA LEU A 85 2.64 -0.18 -4.51
C LEU A 85 4.04 0.12 -3.95
N GLY A 86 4.13 0.86 -2.84
CA GLY A 86 5.37 1.00 -2.07
C GLY A 86 5.87 -0.34 -1.55
N TYR A 87 5.00 -1.21 -1.02
CA TYR A 87 5.36 -2.57 -0.65
C TYR A 87 5.80 -3.41 -1.85
N VAL A 88 5.08 -3.33 -2.96
CA VAL A 88 5.45 -4.04 -4.20
C VAL A 88 6.86 -3.68 -4.61
N HIS A 89 7.16 -2.38 -4.71
CA HIS A 89 8.49 -1.89 -5.08
C HIS A 89 9.56 -2.33 -4.08
N LEU A 90 9.32 -2.12 -2.77
CA LEU A 90 10.28 -2.43 -1.71
C LEU A 90 10.67 -3.91 -1.64
N LEU A 91 9.66 -4.80 -1.76
CA LEU A 91 9.86 -6.24 -1.59
C LEU A 91 10.38 -6.92 -2.85
N THR A 92 10.00 -6.43 -4.04
CA THR A 92 10.43 -7.03 -5.30
C THR A 92 11.70 -6.40 -5.87
N GLY A 93 11.99 -5.15 -5.53
CA GLY A 93 13.04 -4.36 -6.16
C GLY A 93 12.79 -4.10 -7.65
N GLN A 94 11.56 -4.27 -8.13
CA GLN A 94 11.18 -4.13 -9.53
C GLN A 94 10.13 -3.05 -9.72
N ASN A 95 10.20 -2.37 -10.85
CA ASN A 95 9.18 -1.44 -11.29
C ASN A 95 8.04 -2.20 -11.97
N VAL A 96 6.82 -1.71 -11.81
CA VAL A 96 5.67 -2.15 -12.57
C VAL A 96 5.80 -1.64 -13.99
N GLN A 97 5.59 -2.50 -14.96
CA GLN A 97 5.70 -2.20 -16.39
C GLN A 97 4.33 -2.00 -17.04
N ARG A 98 3.35 -2.81 -16.64
CA ARG A 98 1.99 -2.74 -17.17
C ARG A 98 0.97 -3.02 -16.07
N VAL A 99 -0.20 -2.39 -16.18
CA VAL A 99 -1.31 -2.57 -15.28
C VAL A 99 -2.63 -2.77 -16.00
N PHE A 100 -3.50 -3.59 -15.43
CA PHE A 100 -4.89 -3.66 -15.79
C PHE A 100 -5.74 -3.52 -14.53
N ALA A 101 -6.59 -2.50 -14.48
CA ALA A 101 -7.40 -2.19 -13.31
C ALA A 101 -8.90 -2.27 -13.59
N ARG A 102 -9.65 -2.65 -12.56
CA ARG A 102 -11.10 -2.48 -12.46
C ARG A 102 -11.40 -1.74 -11.19
N THR A 103 -12.25 -0.73 -11.30
CA THR A 103 -12.70 0.11 -10.20
C THR A 103 -14.20 0.00 -10.02
N ALA A 104 -14.67 0.22 -8.81
CA ALA A 104 -16.08 0.19 -8.46
C ALA A 104 -16.35 1.19 -7.33
N THR A 105 -17.63 1.54 -7.17
CA THR A 105 -18.11 2.41 -6.10
C THR A 105 -19.32 1.74 -5.45
N HIS A 106 -19.14 1.26 -4.22
CA HIS A 106 -20.12 0.41 -3.56
C HIS A 106 -20.47 0.83 -2.14
N PHE A 107 -19.56 1.50 -1.44
CA PHE A 107 -19.65 1.61 0.02
C PHE A 107 -19.97 3.02 0.51
N HIS A 108 -19.55 4.05 -0.21
CA HIS A 108 -19.63 5.42 0.24
C HIS A 108 -20.45 6.30 -0.71
N GLN A 109 -21.47 6.97 -0.18
CA GLN A 109 -22.33 7.83 -0.98
C GLN A 109 -21.55 8.99 -1.60
N ALA A 110 -20.60 9.59 -0.88
CA ALA A 110 -19.74 10.65 -1.40
C ALA A 110 -18.94 10.20 -2.64
N ASN A 111 -18.46 8.95 -2.66
CA ASN A 111 -17.76 8.40 -3.83
C ASN A 111 -18.72 8.22 -5.02
N VAL A 112 -19.96 7.77 -4.76
CA VAL A 112 -21.01 7.68 -5.79
C VAL A 112 -21.30 9.05 -6.39
N ASP A 113 -21.52 10.05 -5.54
CA ASP A 113 -21.91 11.40 -5.95
C ASP A 113 -20.81 12.12 -6.76
N ASN A 114 -19.56 11.79 -6.50
CA ASN A 114 -18.39 12.34 -7.19
C ASN A 114 -17.83 11.42 -8.30
N ASN A 115 -18.47 10.26 -8.55
CA ASN A 115 -18.07 9.30 -9.57
C ASN A 115 -16.59 8.86 -9.48
N VAL A 116 -16.15 8.56 -8.26
CA VAL A 116 -14.82 8.04 -7.96
C VAL A 116 -14.90 6.71 -7.21
N ASP A 117 -13.87 5.89 -7.33
CA ASP A 117 -13.84 4.56 -6.75
C ASP A 117 -13.67 4.58 -5.22
N ASP A 118 -14.29 3.60 -4.57
CA ASP A 118 -14.00 3.18 -3.19
C ASP A 118 -13.42 1.76 -3.12
N LEU A 119 -13.37 1.08 -4.27
CA LEU A 119 -12.82 -0.26 -4.42
C LEU A 119 -12.12 -0.39 -5.78
N ALA A 120 -10.93 -1.01 -5.78
CA ALA A 120 -10.22 -1.34 -7.01
C ALA A 120 -9.51 -2.68 -6.92
N THR A 121 -9.41 -3.35 -8.07
CA THR A 121 -8.50 -4.49 -8.28
C THR A 121 -7.58 -4.18 -9.45
N VAL A 122 -6.28 -4.45 -9.27
CA VAL A 122 -5.26 -4.15 -10.27
C VAL A 122 -4.39 -5.38 -10.47
N SER A 123 -4.29 -5.82 -11.72
CA SER A 123 -3.27 -6.79 -12.13
C SER A 123 -2.00 -6.05 -12.50
N LEU A 124 -0.85 -6.58 -12.09
CA LEU A 124 0.45 -5.96 -12.24
C LEU A 124 1.39 -6.89 -13.02
N GLU A 125 2.11 -6.34 -13.97
CA GLU A 125 3.26 -6.97 -14.59
C GLU A 125 4.50 -6.18 -14.25
N LEU A 126 5.47 -6.83 -13.60
CA LEU A 126 6.69 -6.21 -13.13
C LEU A 126 7.90 -6.65 -13.96
N GLY A 127 9.00 -5.95 -13.77
CA GLY A 127 10.29 -6.37 -14.30
C GLY A 127 10.66 -7.79 -13.86
N GLY A 128 11.54 -8.45 -14.63
CA GLY A 128 11.97 -9.81 -14.32
C GLY A 128 10.91 -10.90 -14.51
N GLY A 129 9.76 -10.58 -15.10
CA GLY A 129 8.66 -11.54 -15.33
C GLY A 129 7.83 -11.82 -14.07
N ILE A 130 7.95 -11.01 -13.05
CA ILE A 130 7.13 -11.11 -11.84
C ILE A 130 5.72 -10.61 -12.16
N ILE A 131 4.72 -11.34 -11.72
CA ILE A 131 3.32 -10.92 -11.81
C ILE A 131 2.78 -10.54 -10.43
N GLY A 132 1.75 -9.70 -10.40
CA GLY A 132 1.15 -9.30 -9.14
C GLY A 132 -0.31 -8.92 -9.22
N SER A 133 -0.89 -8.71 -8.07
CA SER A 133 -2.22 -8.11 -7.93
C SER A 133 -2.29 -7.21 -6.71
N LEU A 134 -3.12 -6.20 -6.83
CA LEU A 134 -3.50 -5.31 -5.75
C LEU A 134 -5.01 -5.28 -5.67
N CYS A 135 -5.54 -5.56 -4.48
CA CYS A 135 -6.92 -5.24 -4.13
C CYS A 135 -6.89 -4.12 -3.09
N ILE A 136 -7.54 -3.01 -3.37
CA ILE A 136 -7.54 -1.84 -2.49
C ILE A 136 -8.96 -1.32 -2.33
N GLY A 137 -9.33 -0.92 -1.12
CA GLY A 137 -10.64 -0.35 -0.88
C GLY A 137 -10.86 0.14 0.53
N ARG A 138 -11.75 1.09 0.65
CA ARG A 138 -12.28 1.61 1.92
C ARG A 138 -13.66 1.00 2.15
N ILE A 139 -13.68 -0.23 2.65
CA ILE A 139 -14.86 -1.11 2.60
C ILE A 139 -15.67 -1.16 3.91
N GLY A 140 -15.25 -0.46 4.94
CA GLY A 140 -15.99 -0.41 6.21
C GLY A 140 -15.99 -1.70 7.04
N ALA A 141 -15.46 -2.80 6.52
CA ALA A 141 -15.34 -4.06 7.22
C ALA A 141 -13.87 -4.32 7.56
N ALA A 142 -13.52 -4.19 8.83
CA ALA A 142 -12.20 -4.47 9.31
C ALA A 142 -12.23 -5.56 10.37
N SER A 143 -11.23 -6.43 10.36
CA SER A 143 -10.96 -7.36 11.45
C SER A 143 -10.49 -6.63 12.71
N HIS A 144 -10.08 -5.38 12.55
CA HIS A 144 -9.66 -4.49 13.62
C HIS A 144 -10.25 -3.09 13.40
N PRO A 145 -10.78 -2.42 14.46
CA PRO A 145 -11.46 -1.14 14.33
C PRO A 145 -10.57 0.00 13.82
N ASP A 146 -9.26 -0.08 14.01
CA ASP A 146 -8.33 1.01 13.69
C ASP A 146 -7.61 0.81 12.34
N ILE A 147 -7.59 -0.42 11.83
CA ILE A 147 -6.89 -0.74 10.57
C ILE A 147 -7.69 -1.82 9.84
N GLY A 148 -7.85 -1.64 8.53
CA GLY A 148 -8.35 -2.66 7.64
C GLY A 148 -7.41 -3.87 7.58
N GLU A 149 -7.84 -4.90 6.92
CA GLU A 149 -7.01 -6.08 6.71
C GLU A 149 -6.01 -5.78 5.59
N ILE A 150 -4.73 -5.71 5.95
CA ILE A 150 -3.62 -5.56 5.01
C ILE A 150 -2.81 -6.84 5.04
N LYS A 151 -2.79 -7.54 3.90
CA LYS A 151 -2.02 -8.76 3.68
C LYS A 151 -1.17 -8.66 2.45
N ILE A 152 0.04 -9.18 2.54
CA ILE A 152 0.96 -9.24 1.43
C ILE A 152 1.47 -10.67 1.30
N HIS A 153 1.27 -11.27 0.15
CA HIS A 153 1.80 -12.59 -0.20
C HIS A 153 2.92 -12.41 -1.21
N VAL A 154 4.10 -12.93 -0.91
CA VAL A 154 5.22 -12.97 -1.85
C VAL A 154 5.54 -14.43 -2.15
N ILE A 155 5.58 -14.77 -3.43
CA ILE A 155 5.79 -16.12 -3.92
C ILE A 155 7.14 -16.18 -4.62
N GLY A 156 7.99 -17.07 -4.17
CA GLY A 156 9.29 -17.37 -4.77
C GLY A 156 9.39 -18.82 -5.25
N ALA A 157 10.44 -19.11 -5.98
CA ALA A 157 10.67 -20.43 -6.59
C ALA A 157 10.88 -21.56 -5.55
N LYS A 158 11.30 -21.23 -4.32
CA LYS A 158 11.58 -22.19 -3.25
C LYS A 158 10.58 -22.14 -2.09
N GLY A 159 9.67 -21.19 -2.11
CA GLY A 159 8.69 -20.99 -1.04
C GLY A 159 7.95 -19.67 -1.21
N GLY A 160 7.27 -19.23 -0.17
CA GLY A 160 6.58 -17.95 -0.13
C GLY A 160 6.59 -17.37 1.28
N LEU A 161 6.23 -16.11 1.40
CA LEU A 161 6.01 -15.46 2.68
C LEU A 161 4.69 -14.68 2.70
N VAL A 162 4.17 -14.50 3.88
CA VAL A 162 2.97 -13.71 4.14
C VAL A 162 3.29 -12.69 5.22
N ILE A 163 2.96 -11.44 4.94
CA ILE A 163 2.95 -10.36 5.92
C ILE A 163 1.50 -10.03 6.23
N SER A 164 1.14 -9.92 7.50
CA SER A 164 -0.17 -9.44 7.94
C SER A 164 0.01 -8.25 8.87
N GLU A 165 -0.55 -7.09 8.54
CA GLU A 165 -0.50 -5.94 9.44
C GLU A 165 -1.54 -6.01 10.56
N ALA A 166 -2.67 -6.66 10.33
CA ALA A 166 -3.69 -6.84 11.38
C ALA A 166 -3.22 -7.79 12.50
N ARG A 167 -2.33 -8.69 12.12
CA ARG A 167 -1.60 -9.55 13.06
C ARG A 167 -0.13 -9.44 12.69
N PRO A 168 0.64 -8.54 13.35
CA PRO A 168 1.97 -8.16 12.88
C PRO A 168 2.92 -9.35 12.94
N GLU A 169 2.87 -10.13 11.90
CA GLU A 169 3.66 -11.35 11.72
C GLU A 169 4.16 -11.43 10.29
N VAL A 170 5.28 -12.10 10.13
CA VAL A 170 5.73 -12.64 8.86
C VAL A 170 5.83 -14.14 8.99
N SER A 171 5.20 -14.87 8.07
CA SER A 171 5.29 -16.32 7.98
C SER A 171 5.97 -16.70 6.67
N ILE A 172 6.98 -17.54 6.74
CA ILE A 172 7.72 -18.04 5.58
C ILE A 172 7.41 -19.50 5.41
N TYR A 173 6.87 -19.87 4.27
CA TYR A 173 6.52 -21.23 3.90
C TYR A 173 7.53 -21.76 2.88
N TYR A 174 8.22 -22.82 3.26
CA TYR A 174 9.18 -23.49 2.38
C TYR A 174 8.54 -24.71 1.72
N ARG A 175 9.03 -25.05 0.54
CA ARG A 175 8.56 -26.27 -0.15
C ARG A 175 8.99 -27.55 0.56
N ASP A 176 10.20 -27.56 1.11
CA ASP A 176 10.88 -28.79 1.54
C ASP A 176 11.24 -28.79 3.03
N GLN A 177 10.77 -27.82 3.81
CA GLN A 177 11.04 -27.75 5.26
C GLN A 177 9.88 -27.08 6.00
N PRO A 178 9.81 -27.22 7.34
CA PRO A 178 8.80 -26.57 8.14
C PRO A 178 8.77 -25.06 7.96
N PRO A 179 7.60 -24.42 8.12
CA PRO A 179 7.47 -22.96 8.05
C PRO A 179 8.25 -22.28 9.18
N LEU A 180 8.66 -21.06 8.95
CA LEU A 180 9.25 -20.17 9.93
C LEU A 180 8.30 -19.00 10.15
N GLU A 181 7.95 -18.72 11.39
CA GLU A 181 7.03 -17.64 11.77
C GLU A 181 7.72 -16.66 12.71
N PHE A 182 7.57 -15.38 12.41
CA PHE A 182 8.00 -14.27 13.27
C PHE A 182 6.79 -13.48 13.72
N LYS A 183 6.65 -13.24 15.02
CA LYS A 183 5.63 -12.38 15.59
C LYS A 183 6.26 -11.05 16.01
N ASN A 184 5.69 -9.97 15.57
CA ASN A 184 6.20 -8.63 15.80
C ASN A 184 5.14 -7.72 16.37
N GLU A 185 5.54 -6.58 16.89
CA GLU A 185 4.61 -5.50 17.19
C GLU A 185 4.06 -4.89 15.91
N ARG A 186 2.78 -4.62 15.87
CA ARG A 186 2.08 -4.08 14.70
C ARG A 186 2.56 -2.69 14.31
N ILE A 187 2.73 -1.82 15.29
CA ILE A 187 3.28 -0.48 15.14
C ILE A 187 4.39 -0.37 16.17
N ALA A 188 5.62 -0.32 15.70
CA ALA A 188 6.73 0.05 16.55
C ALA A 188 6.72 1.57 16.72
N ASN A 189 6.87 2.05 17.93
CA ASN A 189 6.95 3.49 18.23
C ASN A 189 8.12 4.15 17.50
N GLU A 190 9.08 3.36 17.07
CA GLU A 190 10.29 3.78 16.37
C GLU A 190 10.13 3.95 14.86
N ASN A 191 9.00 3.55 14.26
CA ASN A 191 8.85 3.56 12.80
C ASN A 191 9.07 4.94 12.18
N ASP A 192 8.52 5.99 12.80
CA ASP A 192 8.71 7.35 12.31
C ASP A 192 10.14 7.83 12.56
N PHE A 193 10.75 7.42 13.68
CA PHE A 193 12.16 7.69 13.95
C PHE A 193 13.05 7.01 12.93
N LEU A 194 12.82 5.73 12.64
CA LEU A 194 13.60 4.98 11.64
C LEU A 194 13.48 5.57 10.23
N LEU A 195 12.30 6.10 9.87
CA LEU A 195 12.11 6.83 8.61
C LEU A 195 12.99 8.07 8.54
N MET A 196 12.99 8.87 9.63
CA MET A 196 13.79 10.10 9.70
C MET A 196 15.28 9.80 9.78
N ASP A 197 15.67 8.73 10.49
CA ASP A 197 17.07 8.28 10.60
C ASP A 197 17.61 7.81 9.25
N ASP A 198 16.83 7.05 8.48
CA ASP A 198 17.21 6.65 7.12
C ASP A 198 17.48 7.86 6.22
N PHE A 199 16.63 8.88 6.30
CA PHE A 199 16.82 10.12 5.55
C PHE A 199 18.07 10.90 6.02
N ALA A 200 18.25 11.05 7.33
CA ALA A 200 19.43 11.72 7.88
C ALA A 200 20.71 11.00 7.51
N ARG A 201 20.73 9.67 7.65
CA ARG A 201 21.87 8.83 7.24
C ARG A 201 22.18 8.97 5.76
N ALA A 202 21.17 9.02 4.91
CA ALA A 202 21.36 9.23 3.48
C ALA A 202 22.04 10.56 3.18
N LEU A 203 21.64 11.64 3.88
CA LEU A 203 22.30 12.96 3.77
C LEU A 203 23.75 12.93 4.25
N ASP A 204 24.02 12.32 5.41
CA ASP A 204 25.34 12.29 6.02
C ASP A 204 26.35 11.47 5.21
N THR A 205 25.89 10.39 4.60
CA THR A 205 26.76 9.44 3.88
C THR A 205 26.76 9.64 2.36
N GLY A 206 25.85 10.48 1.83
CA GLY A 206 25.64 10.60 0.39
C GLY A 206 25.03 9.35 -0.24
N SER A 207 24.41 8.47 0.56
CA SER A 207 23.71 7.28 0.07
C SER A 207 22.26 7.59 -0.28
N GLU A 208 21.60 6.68 -0.99
CA GLU A 208 20.16 6.78 -1.23
C GLU A 208 19.35 6.29 -0.02
N PRO A 209 18.25 6.93 0.32
CA PRO A 209 17.29 6.40 1.27
C PRO A 209 16.57 5.17 0.70
N ILE A 210 15.94 4.37 1.57
CA ILE A 210 15.23 3.14 1.19
C ILE A 210 14.19 3.36 0.09
N LEU A 211 13.44 4.46 0.18
CA LEU A 211 12.58 4.95 -0.90
C LEU A 211 13.04 6.34 -1.32
N ASN A 212 13.77 6.40 -2.40
CA ASN A 212 14.26 7.65 -2.97
C ASN A 212 13.22 8.32 -3.89
N ALA A 213 13.54 9.50 -4.41
CA ALA A 213 12.65 10.27 -5.28
C ALA A 213 12.28 9.51 -6.58
N GLN A 214 13.21 8.73 -7.11
CA GLN A 214 12.96 7.92 -8.31
C GLN A 214 11.92 6.83 -8.02
N ALA A 215 12.06 6.09 -6.92
CA ALA A 215 11.09 5.09 -6.49
C ALA A 215 9.70 5.74 -6.25
N GLY A 216 9.67 6.91 -5.61
CA GLY A 216 8.44 7.67 -5.40
C GLY A 216 7.74 8.04 -6.71
N ARG A 217 8.51 8.48 -7.71
CA ARG A 217 8.00 8.79 -9.05
C ARG A 217 7.43 7.56 -9.75
N ASP A 218 8.15 6.44 -9.71
CA ASP A 218 7.76 5.20 -10.39
C ASP A 218 6.49 4.59 -9.75
N ILE A 219 6.37 4.67 -8.42
CA ILE A 219 5.15 4.30 -7.69
C ILE A 219 3.99 5.20 -8.12
N ALA A 220 4.17 6.51 -8.15
CA ALA A 220 3.13 7.46 -8.57
C ALA A 220 2.71 7.22 -10.03
N ALA A 221 3.66 6.99 -10.94
CA ALA A 221 3.36 6.63 -12.34
C ALA A 221 2.50 5.38 -12.44
N THR A 222 2.77 4.38 -11.59
CA THR A 222 1.94 3.15 -11.53
C THR A 222 0.52 3.45 -11.06
N VAL A 223 0.34 4.31 -10.04
CA VAL A 223 -1.00 4.73 -9.60
C VAL A 223 -1.77 5.40 -10.73
N PHE A 224 -1.15 6.36 -11.42
CA PHE A 224 -1.83 7.06 -12.53
C PHE A 224 -2.18 6.12 -13.69
N ALA A 225 -1.29 5.20 -14.04
CA ALA A 225 -1.57 4.17 -15.05
C ALA A 225 -2.74 3.25 -14.62
N ALA A 226 -2.81 2.89 -13.35
CA ALA A 226 -3.91 2.07 -12.83
C ALA A 226 -5.25 2.83 -12.82
N VAL A 227 -5.25 4.12 -12.47
CA VAL A 227 -6.43 4.98 -12.56
C VAL A 227 -6.90 5.10 -14.01
N GLU A 228 -5.99 5.32 -14.93
CA GLU A 228 -6.31 5.38 -16.38
C GLU A 228 -6.86 4.05 -16.88
N SER A 229 -6.26 2.93 -16.48
CA SER A 229 -6.76 1.59 -16.80
C SER A 229 -8.17 1.35 -16.26
N GLY A 230 -8.45 1.78 -15.03
CA GLY A 230 -9.78 1.70 -14.41
C GLY A 230 -10.83 2.50 -15.18
N LYS A 231 -10.48 3.69 -15.66
CA LYS A 231 -11.36 4.56 -16.47
C LYS A 231 -11.62 4.01 -17.86
N THR A 232 -10.58 3.49 -18.51
CA THR A 232 -10.66 3.05 -19.92
C THR A 232 -11.03 1.58 -20.09
N GLY A 233 -10.80 0.76 -19.05
CA GLY A 233 -10.92 -0.68 -19.11
C GLY A 233 -9.87 -1.36 -20.01
N GLN A 234 -8.75 -0.69 -20.24
CA GLN A 234 -7.65 -1.16 -21.09
C GLN A 234 -6.40 -1.47 -20.27
N LEU A 235 -5.54 -2.33 -20.80
CA LEU A 235 -4.17 -2.49 -20.29
C LEU A 235 -3.40 -1.21 -20.56
N VAL A 236 -2.68 -0.71 -19.55
CA VAL A 236 -1.89 0.52 -19.64
C VAL A 236 -0.43 0.23 -19.31
N GLU A 237 0.48 0.75 -20.15
CA GLU A 237 1.92 0.73 -19.87
C GLU A 237 2.27 1.82 -18.86
N VAL A 238 3.14 1.49 -17.90
CA VAL A 238 3.66 2.44 -16.91
C VAL A 238 4.87 3.13 -17.50
N ILE A 239 4.76 4.44 -17.68
CA ILE A 239 5.83 5.28 -18.23
C ILE A 239 6.55 5.94 -17.04
N CYS A 240 7.76 5.44 -16.72
CA CYS A 240 8.63 5.93 -15.65
C CYS A 240 9.70 6.88 -16.18
#